data_e2e2484462783e03e4290cb8b7a0c48d
#
_entry.id   e2e2484462783e03e4290cb8b7a0c48d
#
_cell.length_a   1.000
_cell.length_b   1.000
_cell.length_c   1.000
_cell.angle_alpha   90.00
_cell.angle_beta   90.00
_cell.angle_gamma   90.00
#
_symmetry.space_group_name_H-M   'P 1'
#
loop_
_entity.id
_entity.type
_entity.pdbx_description
1 polymer ?
#
loop_
_entity_poly.entity_id
_entity_poly.type
_entity_poly.pdbx_seq_one_letter_code
_entity_poly.pdbx_strand_id
1 'polypeptide(L)'
;MLRVLTANLVLHERIETTDAKAKEVRRVAEKLITKARRLGETAYTPNDKLDTKARVRRLAVERQVAAYIPRFVTRTEKGGDTKQVNLVEKVLIDLGKRFKDRPGGYTRIIKFGPRRGDGAPMAALELVEGPEGDEAAEKPKKKAKKAKPAADVKAE
;
A
#
# COMPACT_ATOMS: atom_id res chain seq x y z
N MET A 1 -11.62 12.58 -7.80
CA MET A 1 -10.28 12.08 -8.14
C MET A 1 -9.57 11.43 -6.95
N LEU A 2 -9.24 12.13 -5.84
CA LEU A 2 -8.50 11.55 -4.70
C LEU A 2 -9.17 10.31 -4.09
N ARG A 3 -10.51 10.28 -3.99
CA ARG A 3 -11.28 9.11 -3.51
C ARG A 3 -10.99 7.85 -4.34
N VAL A 4 -11.00 7.98 -5.67
CA VAL A 4 -10.74 6.86 -6.59
C VAL A 4 -9.30 6.40 -6.48
N LEU A 5 -8.34 7.32 -6.42
CA LEU A 5 -6.92 6.98 -6.23
C LEU A 5 -6.68 6.27 -4.89
N THR A 6 -7.35 6.71 -3.81
CA THR A 6 -7.25 6.04 -2.51
C THR A 6 -7.87 4.64 -2.55
N ALA A 7 -9.03 4.48 -3.22
CA ALA A 7 -9.66 3.17 -3.40
C ALA A 7 -8.75 2.21 -4.19
N ASN A 8 -8.14 2.70 -5.28
CA ASN A 8 -7.20 1.93 -6.07
C ASN A 8 -5.93 1.57 -5.28
N LEU A 9 -5.42 2.47 -4.44
CA LEU A 9 -4.30 2.17 -3.56
C LEU A 9 -4.64 1.03 -2.58
N VAL A 10 -5.82 1.05 -1.98
CA VAL A 10 -6.27 -0.03 -1.08
C VAL A 10 -6.47 -1.33 -1.85
N LEU A 11 -7.00 -1.27 -3.08
CA LEU A 11 -7.28 -2.45 -3.89
C LEU A 11 -5.99 -3.13 -4.38
N HIS A 12 -5.09 -2.35 -4.99
CA HIS A 12 -3.90 -2.83 -5.70
C HIS A 12 -2.61 -2.74 -4.88
N GLU A 13 -2.66 -2.06 -3.72
CA GLU A 13 -1.53 -1.79 -2.81
C GLU A 13 -0.41 -0.93 -3.41
N ARG A 14 -0.43 -0.69 -4.72
CA ARG A 14 0.47 0.17 -5.48
C ARG A 14 -0.29 0.88 -6.59
N ILE A 15 -0.06 2.18 -6.73
CA ILE A 15 -0.60 2.99 -7.82
C ILE A 15 0.48 3.89 -8.40
N GLU A 16 0.39 4.17 -9.70
CA GLU A 16 1.26 5.11 -10.39
C GLU A 16 0.47 6.38 -10.72
N THR A 17 1.01 7.53 -10.34
CA THR A 17 0.37 8.83 -10.55
C THR A 17 1.41 9.96 -10.53
N THR A 18 0.98 11.21 -10.67
CA THR A 18 1.90 12.34 -10.53
C THR A 18 2.31 12.56 -9.07
N ASP A 19 3.52 13.05 -8.83
CA ASP A 19 4.08 13.28 -7.49
C ASP A 19 3.17 14.12 -6.59
N ALA A 20 2.57 15.20 -7.15
CA ALA A 20 1.62 16.05 -6.40
C ALA A 20 0.39 15.26 -5.93
N LYS A 21 -0.22 14.44 -6.82
CA LYS A 21 -1.37 13.61 -6.47
C LYS A 21 -1.00 12.52 -5.45
N ALA A 22 0.17 11.90 -5.61
CA ALA A 22 0.67 10.90 -4.67
C ALA A 22 0.80 11.45 -3.25
N LYS A 23 1.32 12.68 -3.09
CA LYS A 23 1.44 13.36 -1.80
C LYS A 23 0.09 13.61 -1.12
N GLU A 24 -0.92 14.04 -1.89
CA GLU A 24 -2.26 14.26 -1.33
C GLU A 24 -2.98 12.94 -0.99
N VAL A 25 -2.90 11.92 -1.86
CA VAL A 25 -3.47 10.60 -1.60
C VAL A 25 -2.83 9.98 -0.35
N ARG A 26 -1.51 10.12 -0.18
CA ARG A 26 -0.80 9.66 1.00
C ARG A 26 -1.43 10.17 2.29
N ARG A 27 -1.68 11.48 2.40
CA ARG A 27 -2.27 12.10 3.59
C ARG A 27 -3.62 11.49 3.97
N VAL A 28 -4.44 11.21 2.95
CA VAL A 28 -5.77 10.65 3.15
C VAL A 28 -5.69 9.17 3.52
N ALA A 29 -4.93 8.39 2.77
CA ALA A 29 -4.76 6.96 3.01
C ALA A 29 -4.20 6.69 4.42
N GLU A 30 -3.18 7.43 4.84
CA GLU A 30 -2.60 7.29 6.17
C GLU A 30 -3.59 7.63 7.30
N LYS A 31 -4.48 8.62 7.11
CA LYS A 31 -5.54 8.92 8.07
C LYS A 31 -6.55 7.76 8.19
N LEU A 32 -6.93 7.14 7.07
CA LEU A 32 -7.85 6.00 7.08
C LEU A 32 -7.23 4.78 7.77
N ILE A 33 -5.99 4.44 7.44
CA ILE A 33 -5.26 3.33 8.06
C ILE A 33 -5.08 3.58 9.56
N THR A 34 -4.74 4.81 9.96
CA THR A 34 -4.61 5.15 11.39
C THR A 34 -5.92 4.95 12.16
N LYS A 35 -7.07 5.30 11.55
CA LYS A 35 -8.38 5.05 12.17
C LYS A 35 -8.65 3.55 12.33
N ALA A 36 -8.35 2.75 11.30
CA ALA A 36 -8.50 1.30 11.35
C ALA A 36 -7.59 0.68 12.41
N ARG A 37 -6.31 1.06 12.45
CA ARG A 37 -5.35 0.58 13.44
C ARG A 37 -5.76 0.86 14.88
N ARG A 38 -6.34 2.05 15.14
CA ARG A 38 -6.81 2.45 16.48
C ARG A 38 -7.96 1.60 17.01
N LEU A 39 -8.66 0.86 16.17
CA LEU A 39 -9.63 -0.13 16.59
C LEU A 39 -8.97 -1.36 17.22
N GLY A 40 -7.76 -1.69 16.80
CA GLY A 40 -7.02 -2.85 17.28
C GLY A 40 -7.83 -4.15 17.05
N GLU A 41 -7.91 -4.99 18.06
CA GLU A 41 -8.60 -6.29 18.00
C GLU A 41 -10.08 -6.20 17.69
N THR A 42 -10.73 -5.08 18.04
CA THR A 42 -12.15 -4.89 17.76
C THR A 42 -12.47 -4.83 16.26
N ALA A 43 -11.46 -4.53 15.41
CA ALA A 43 -11.64 -4.46 13.95
C ALA A 43 -11.92 -5.84 13.33
N TYR A 44 -11.30 -6.90 13.83
CA TYR A 44 -11.37 -8.27 13.27
C TYR A 44 -12.10 -9.27 14.17
N THR A 45 -12.57 -8.86 15.35
CA THR A 45 -13.42 -9.71 16.18
C THR A 45 -14.83 -9.76 15.59
N PRO A 46 -15.48 -10.94 15.50
CA PRO A 46 -16.87 -11.05 15.04
C PRO A 46 -17.81 -10.20 15.89
N ASN A 47 -18.81 -9.59 15.24
CA ASN A 47 -19.75 -8.68 15.91
C ASN A 47 -20.48 -9.30 17.11
N ASP A 48 -20.72 -10.61 17.08
CA ASP A 48 -21.42 -11.35 18.14
C ASP A 48 -20.62 -11.43 19.44
N LYS A 49 -19.29 -11.37 19.34
CA LYS A 49 -18.37 -11.44 20.49
C LYS A 49 -17.93 -10.06 21.01
N LEU A 50 -18.38 -8.97 20.36
CA LEU A 50 -18.01 -7.62 20.74
C LEU A 50 -18.98 -7.06 21.79
N ASP A 51 -18.44 -6.40 22.81
CA ASP A 51 -19.21 -5.56 23.73
C ASP A 51 -19.92 -4.43 22.96
N THR A 52 -21.05 -3.97 23.47
CA THR A 52 -21.87 -2.92 22.85
C THR A 52 -21.08 -1.65 22.54
N LYS A 53 -20.21 -1.22 23.45
CA LYS A 53 -19.34 -0.05 23.25
C LYS A 53 -18.33 -0.26 22.11
N ALA A 54 -17.71 -1.44 22.05
CA ALA A 54 -16.76 -1.80 21.00
C ALA A 54 -17.45 -1.89 19.64
N ARG A 55 -18.65 -2.46 19.57
CA ARG A 55 -19.48 -2.53 18.35
C ARG A 55 -19.83 -1.13 17.82
N VAL A 56 -20.28 -0.22 18.67
CA VAL A 56 -20.58 1.17 18.29
C VAL A 56 -19.33 1.87 17.75
N ARG A 57 -18.18 1.70 18.41
CA ARG A 57 -16.90 2.27 17.99
C ARG A 57 -16.47 1.75 16.62
N ARG A 58 -16.57 0.44 16.37
CA ARG A 58 -16.29 -0.18 15.07
C ARG A 58 -17.19 0.37 13.98
N LEU A 59 -18.50 0.41 14.20
CA LEU A 59 -19.48 0.95 13.25
C LEU A 59 -19.22 2.43 12.93
N ALA A 60 -18.84 3.24 13.92
CA ALA A 60 -18.50 4.63 13.70
C ALA A 60 -17.29 4.79 12.75
N VAL A 61 -16.24 4.01 12.95
CA VAL A 61 -15.05 4.03 12.06
C VAL A 61 -15.37 3.45 10.68
N GLU A 62 -16.14 2.36 10.62
CA GLU A 62 -16.61 1.78 9.34
C GLU A 62 -17.38 2.81 8.50
N ARG A 63 -18.31 3.55 9.10
CA ARG A 63 -19.04 4.62 8.43
C ARG A 63 -18.13 5.74 7.95
N GLN A 64 -17.12 6.13 8.73
CA GLN A 64 -16.16 7.15 8.35
C GLN A 64 -15.30 6.71 7.16
N VAL A 65 -14.88 5.44 7.11
CA VAL A 65 -14.13 4.87 5.99
C VAL A 65 -15.03 4.76 4.75
N ALA A 66 -16.24 4.23 4.89
CA ALA A 66 -17.23 4.07 3.82
C ALA A 66 -17.71 5.41 3.24
N ALA A 67 -17.72 6.49 4.03
CA ALA A 67 -18.02 7.82 3.54
C ALA A 67 -16.95 8.34 2.56
N TYR A 68 -15.72 7.83 2.63
CA TYR A 68 -14.62 8.28 1.79
C TYR A 68 -14.32 7.34 0.61
N ILE A 69 -14.27 6.03 0.83
CA ILE A 69 -14.01 5.03 -0.22
C ILE A 69 -15.27 4.19 -0.50
N PRO A 70 -15.46 3.72 -1.75
CA PRO A 70 -16.57 2.81 -2.06
C PRO A 70 -16.42 1.51 -1.28
N ARG A 71 -17.55 0.95 -0.83
CA ARG A 71 -17.55 -0.30 -0.06
C ARG A 71 -17.11 -1.48 -0.93
N PHE A 72 -17.66 -1.59 -2.14
CA PHE A 72 -17.39 -2.69 -3.06
C PHE A 72 -16.76 -2.18 -4.34
N VAL A 73 -15.73 -2.87 -4.80
CA VAL A 73 -15.09 -2.64 -6.10
C VAL A 73 -14.83 -3.99 -6.76
N THR A 74 -15.05 -4.06 -8.04
CA THR A 74 -14.77 -5.24 -8.85
C THR A 74 -13.31 -5.24 -9.26
N ARG A 75 -12.58 -6.31 -8.95
CA ARG A 75 -11.21 -6.54 -9.41
C ARG A 75 -11.26 -7.62 -10.49
N THR A 76 -10.74 -7.32 -11.66
CA THR A 76 -10.51 -8.32 -12.70
C THR A 76 -9.17 -8.98 -12.49
N GLU A 77 -9.15 -10.29 -12.33
CA GLU A 77 -7.93 -11.09 -12.21
C GLU A 77 -7.37 -11.42 -13.61
N LYS A 78 -6.10 -11.83 -13.69
CA LYS A 78 -5.41 -12.09 -14.96
C LYS A 78 -6.03 -13.20 -15.83
N GLY A 79 -7.03 -13.91 -15.34
CA GLY A 79 -7.82 -14.94 -16.06
C GLY A 79 -9.14 -14.46 -16.64
N GLY A 80 -9.49 -13.16 -16.48
CA GLY A 80 -10.80 -12.63 -16.90
C GLY A 80 -11.89 -12.76 -15.83
N ASP A 81 -11.64 -13.48 -14.75
CA ASP A 81 -12.58 -13.60 -13.65
C ASP A 81 -12.69 -12.29 -12.87
N THR A 82 -13.93 -11.91 -12.56
CA THR A 82 -14.23 -10.69 -11.82
C THR A 82 -14.59 -11.04 -10.39
N LYS A 83 -13.78 -10.55 -9.43
CA LYS A 83 -14.02 -10.73 -8.00
C LYS A 83 -14.44 -9.41 -7.37
N GLN A 84 -15.55 -9.44 -6.62
CA GLN A 84 -15.97 -8.30 -5.84
C GLN A 84 -15.18 -8.25 -4.53
N VAL A 85 -14.52 -7.13 -4.26
CA VAL A 85 -13.70 -6.90 -3.06
C VAL A 85 -14.34 -5.83 -2.20
N ASN A 86 -14.51 -6.12 -0.89
CA ASN A 86 -14.96 -5.15 0.10
C ASN A 86 -13.75 -4.32 0.59
N LEU A 87 -13.60 -3.09 0.05
CA LEU A 87 -12.47 -2.23 0.38
C LEU A 87 -12.51 -1.73 1.84
N VAL A 88 -13.70 -1.49 2.37
CA VAL A 88 -13.85 -1.03 3.77
C VAL A 88 -13.35 -2.10 4.72
N GLU A 89 -13.72 -3.34 4.48
CA GLU A 89 -13.27 -4.50 5.25
C GLU A 89 -11.77 -4.73 5.11
N LYS A 90 -11.23 -4.60 3.89
CA LYS A 90 -9.79 -4.67 3.64
C LYS A 90 -9.02 -3.63 4.46
N VAL A 91 -9.50 -2.39 4.54
CA VAL A 91 -8.86 -1.34 5.36
C VAL A 91 -8.94 -1.67 6.85
N LEU A 92 -10.09 -2.11 7.33
CA LEU A 92 -10.31 -2.35 8.76
C LEU A 92 -9.58 -3.59 9.27
N ILE A 93 -9.67 -4.69 8.52
CA ILE A 93 -9.16 -6.00 8.94
C ILE A 93 -7.71 -6.17 8.48
N ASP A 94 -7.47 -6.16 7.16
CA ASP A 94 -6.16 -6.51 6.62
C ASP A 94 -5.11 -5.44 6.94
N LEU A 95 -5.39 -4.18 6.58
CA LEU A 95 -4.44 -3.10 6.83
C LEU A 95 -4.36 -2.75 8.32
N GLY A 96 -5.48 -2.81 9.04
CA GLY A 96 -5.52 -2.61 10.49
C GLY A 96 -4.66 -3.62 11.24
N LYS A 97 -4.66 -4.89 10.82
CA LYS A 97 -3.85 -5.97 11.37
C LYS A 97 -2.38 -5.87 10.96
N ARG A 98 -2.13 -5.65 9.65
CA ARG A 98 -0.78 -5.51 9.08
C ARG A 98 0.04 -4.41 9.76
N PHE A 99 -0.60 -3.27 10.03
CA PHE A 99 0.06 -2.09 10.60
C PHE A 99 -0.17 -1.92 12.11
N LYS A 100 -0.53 -2.98 12.85
CA LYS A 100 -0.81 -2.94 14.29
C LYS A 100 0.32 -2.25 15.07
N ASP A 101 1.55 -2.64 14.82
CA ASP A 101 2.73 -2.21 15.58
C ASP A 101 3.41 -0.97 14.99
N ARG A 102 2.98 -0.51 13.80
CA ARG A 102 3.58 0.64 13.12
C ARG A 102 2.82 1.93 13.45
N PRO A 103 3.44 2.93 14.12
CA PRO A 103 2.74 4.15 14.55
C PRO A 103 2.38 5.12 13.43
N GLY A 104 2.95 4.96 12.21
CA GLY A 104 2.71 5.81 11.04
C GLY A 104 3.62 5.45 9.88
N GLY A 105 3.56 6.23 8.78
CA GLY A 105 4.37 5.98 7.58
C GLY A 105 4.00 4.68 6.90
N TYR A 106 2.71 4.43 6.70
CA TYR A 106 2.19 3.21 6.07
C TYR A 106 2.40 3.17 4.57
N THR A 107 2.81 4.29 3.98
CA THR A 107 2.97 4.44 2.54
C THR A 107 4.36 4.94 2.18
N ARG A 108 4.85 4.53 1.00
CA ARG A 108 6.12 4.96 0.41
C ARG A 108 5.87 5.58 -0.96
N ILE A 109 6.56 6.67 -1.27
CA ILE A 109 6.53 7.31 -2.60
C ILE A 109 7.87 7.03 -3.28
N ILE A 110 7.81 6.41 -4.47
CA ILE A 110 8.96 6.14 -5.32
C ILE A 110 8.84 7.01 -6.56
N LYS A 111 9.81 7.88 -6.82
CA LYS A 111 9.82 8.77 -7.97
C LYS A 111 10.38 8.06 -9.21
N PHE A 112 9.70 8.19 -10.36
CA PHE A 112 10.11 7.61 -11.63
C PHE A 112 10.77 8.61 -12.58
N GLY A 113 10.63 9.91 -12.32
CA GLY A 113 11.06 10.97 -13.24
C GLY A 113 9.91 11.55 -14.06
N PRO A 114 10.22 12.37 -15.09
CA PRO A 114 9.22 13.04 -15.90
C PRO A 114 8.55 12.09 -16.90
N ARG A 115 7.25 12.27 -17.15
CA ARG A 115 6.49 11.55 -18.16
C ARG A 115 6.79 12.09 -19.55
N ARG A 116 6.89 11.20 -20.56
CA ARG A 116 7.05 11.60 -21.97
C ARG A 116 5.81 12.38 -22.41
N GLY A 117 6.05 13.49 -23.10
CA GLY A 117 5.01 14.37 -23.64
C GLY A 117 4.92 15.66 -22.85
N ASP A 118 4.38 15.64 -21.64
CA ASP A 118 4.12 16.84 -20.81
C ASP A 118 5.16 17.11 -19.71
N GLY A 119 6.17 16.23 -19.56
CA GLY A 119 7.21 16.38 -18.54
C GLY A 119 6.71 16.29 -17.09
N ALA A 120 5.48 15.85 -16.84
CA ALA A 120 4.93 15.76 -15.49
C ALA A 120 5.73 14.78 -14.61
N PRO A 121 6.13 15.16 -13.37
CA PRO A 121 6.85 14.30 -12.47
C PRO A 121 5.96 13.13 -12.01
N MET A 122 6.35 11.91 -12.33
CA MET A 122 5.62 10.69 -11.99
C MET A 122 6.18 10.03 -10.74
N ALA A 123 5.29 9.43 -9.97
CA ALA A 123 5.65 8.65 -8.79
C ALA A 123 4.72 7.45 -8.60
N ALA A 124 5.26 6.37 -8.03
CA ALA A 124 4.46 5.31 -7.46
C ALA A 124 4.20 5.62 -5.98
N LEU A 125 2.97 5.44 -5.56
CA LEU A 125 2.58 5.37 -4.16
C LEU A 125 2.24 3.93 -3.84
N GLU A 126 2.92 3.36 -2.85
CA GLU A 126 2.71 1.97 -2.44
C GLU A 126 2.54 1.85 -0.93
N LEU A 127 1.83 0.81 -0.49
CA LEU A 127 1.77 0.43 0.91
C LEU A 127 3.08 -0.26 1.29
N VAL A 128 3.65 0.14 2.42
CA VAL A 128 4.83 -0.53 2.96
C VAL A 128 4.38 -1.89 3.50
N GLU A 129 5.10 -2.94 3.13
CA GLU A 129 4.88 -4.26 3.71
C GLU A 129 5.17 -4.23 5.22
N GLY A 130 4.43 -5.01 5.97
CA GLY A 130 4.68 -5.17 7.41
C GLY A 130 6.03 -5.86 7.67
N PRO A 131 6.45 -5.98 8.93
CA PRO A 131 7.75 -6.55 9.29
C PRO A 131 7.98 -7.99 8.78
N GLU A 132 6.92 -8.69 8.37
CA GLU A 132 7.02 -10.03 7.76
C GLU A 132 7.29 -10.02 6.24
N GLY A 133 7.21 -8.84 5.58
CA GLY A 133 7.38 -8.69 4.12
C GLY A 133 8.69 -8.04 3.68
N ASP A 134 9.48 -7.50 4.60
CA ASP A 134 10.71 -6.77 4.27
C ASP A 134 11.88 -7.69 3.83
N GLU A 135 11.74 -9.02 3.94
CA GLU A 135 12.79 -9.97 3.53
C GLU A 135 12.88 -10.18 2.00
N ALA A 136 11.87 -9.76 1.21
CA ALA A 136 11.83 -10.02 -0.24
C ALA A 136 12.37 -8.87 -1.13
N ALA A 137 12.76 -7.74 -0.55
CA ALA A 137 13.36 -6.63 -1.31
C ALA A 137 14.90 -6.66 -1.28
N GLU A 138 15.49 -7.85 -1.51
CA GLU A 138 16.94 -7.96 -1.73
C GLU A 138 17.27 -7.31 -3.07
N LYS A 139 17.96 -6.15 -2.99
CA LYS A 139 18.49 -5.41 -4.13
C LYS A 139 19.31 -6.33 -5.00
N PRO A 140 19.19 -6.28 -6.34
CA PRO A 140 20.10 -7.00 -7.21
C PRO A 140 21.53 -6.47 -6.97
N LYS A 141 22.35 -7.26 -6.31
CA LYS A 141 23.78 -7.01 -6.16
C LYS A 141 24.37 -6.92 -7.57
N LYS A 142 24.79 -5.70 -8.00
CA LYS A 142 25.65 -5.52 -9.15
C LYS A 142 26.88 -6.39 -8.95
N LYS A 143 26.97 -7.50 -9.69
CA LYS A 143 28.21 -8.27 -9.83
C LYS A 143 29.25 -7.36 -10.45
N ALA A 144 30.17 -6.85 -9.64
CA ALA A 144 31.37 -6.19 -10.11
C ALA A 144 32.14 -7.22 -10.96
N LYS A 145 32.27 -6.93 -12.27
CA LYS A 145 33.16 -7.66 -13.16
C LYS A 145 34.59 -7.47 -12.64
N LYS A 146 35.13 -8.51 -12.03
CA LYS A 146 36.54 -8.59 -11.66
C LYS A 146 37.37 -8.64 -12.96
N ALA A 147 38.06 -7.54 -13.29
CA ALA A 147 39.04 -7.50 -14.36
C ALA A 147 40.17 -8.48 -14.03
N LYS A 148 40.48 -9.37 -14.97
CA LYS A 148 41.68 -10.20 -14.94
C LYS A 148 42.90 -9.32 -15.20
N PRO A 149 44.00 -9.45 -14.45
CA PRO A 149 45.27 -8.85 -14.83
C PRO A 149 45.87 -9.64 -16.00
N ALA A 150 46.37 -8.90 -16.98
CA ALA A 150 47.19 -9.45 -18.08
C ALA A 150 48.48 -10.01 -17.50
N ALA A 151 48.80 -11.23 -17.87
CA ALA A 151 50.11 -11.84 -17.60
C ALA A 151 51.07 -11.53 -18.74
N ASP A 152 52.25 -11.11 -18.36
CA ASP A 152 53.43 -10.87 -19.17
C ASP A 152 53.74 -12.04 -20.11
N VAL A 153 54.03 -11.68 -21.36
CA VAL A 153 54.79 -12.53 -22.28
C VAL A 153 56.21 -12.03 -22.27
N LYS A 154 57.12 -12.77 -21.66
CA LYS A 154 58.57 -12.64 -21.84
C LYS A 154 58.99 -13.34 -23.10
N ALA A 155 59.90 -12.64 -23.80
CA ALA A 155 60.62 -13.06 -24.98
C ALA A 155 61.56 -14.28 -24.75
N GLU A 156 61.67 -15.09 -25.76
CA GLU A 156 62.92 -15.56 -26.37
C GLU A 156 62.66 -15.99 -27.81
#